data_9f31f16ce36ef82c1d1730ac89f8c992
#
_entry.id   9f31f16ce36ef82c1d1730ac89f8c992
#
_cell.length_a   1.000
_cell.length_b   1.000
_cell.length_c   1.000
_cell.angle_alpha   90.00
_cell.angle_beta   90.00
_cell.angle_gamma   90.00
#
_symmetry.space_group_name_H-M   'P 1'
#
loop_
_entity.id
_entity.type
_entity.pdbx_description
1 polymer ?
#
loop_
_entity_poly.entity_id
_entity_poly.type
_entity_poly.pdbx_seq_one_letter_code
_entity_poly.pdbx_strand_id
1 'polypeptide(L)'
;MRKILIRFDDICPTMNFEEFDKAIDLMDELDIKPLIGVIPKCEDDILKIDAPKRDFWEYVRNLEKKGYTIAMHGYKHVYDSNKHGMANASNRSEFAGHSFAVQYMKVKKGKEILETKGIHTSIFFAPSHSYDKTTLKVLSKCGFKYISDGMSRVPIERYGIVCIPCRTGGIPVMKRDGDYTAVFHAHEWGMDSKNSSYEEFEQFCRTNKMEI
;
A
#
# COMPACT_ATOMS: atom_id res chain seq x y z
N MET A 1 -17.48 -4.18 16.82
CA MET A 1 -17.52 -3.06 15.84
C MET A 1 -16.55 -3.37 14.72
N ARG A 2 -16.85 -2.99 13.48
CA ARG A 2 -15.98 -3.18 12.32
C ARG A 2 -15.37 -1.82 11.96
N LYS A 3 -14.05 -1.79 11.76
CA LYS A 3 -13.35 -0.63 11.20
C LYS A 3 -12.84 -1.01 9.83
N ILE A 4 -13.01 -0.12 8.85
CA ILE A 4 -12.63 -0.37 7.47
C ILE A 4 -11.67 0.73 7.02
N LEU A 5 -10.47 0.33 6.61
CA LEU A 5 -9.48 1.18 5.96
C LEU A 5 -9.52 0.91 4.45
N ILE A 6 -9.62 1.96 3.67
CA ILE A 6 -9.38 1.90 2.22
C ILE A 6 -7.90 2.08 1.96
N ARG A 7 -7.31 1.23 1.14
CA ARG A 7 -5.91 1.30 0.74
C ARG A 7 -5.77 1.20 -0.77
N PHE A 8 -5.01 2.12 -1.35
CA PHE A 8 -4.57 2.05 -2.73
C PHE A 8 -3.11 1.65 -2.80
N ASP A 9 -2.81 0.60 -3.55
CA ASP A 9 -1.47 0.11 -3.82
C ASP A 9 -0.95 0.66 -5.16
N ASP A 10 0.34 0.53 -5.42
CA ASP A 10 1.01 0.73 -6.71
C ASP A 10 1.04 2.18 -7.23
N ILE A 11 0.99 3.17 -6.33
CA ILE A 11 1.02 4.58 -6.73
C ILE A 11 2.44 4.98 -7.14
N CYS A 12 2.61 5.29 -8.43
CA CYS A 12 3.89 5.62 -9.04
C CYS A 12 3.72 6.62 -10.21
N PRO A 13 4.82 7.22 -10.71
CA PRO A 13 4.73 8.26 -11.76
C PRO A 13 4.13 7.81 -13.08
N THR A 14 4.03 6.51 -13.34
CA THR A 14 3.62 5.91 -14.62
C THR A 14 2.34 5.08 -14.52
N MET A 15 1.65 5.13 -13.37
CA MET A 15 0.38 4.42 -13.18
C MET A 15 -0.73 4.97 -14.09
N ASN A 16 -1.87 4.31 -14.13
CA ASN A 16 -3.09 4.80 -14.79
C ASN A 16 -3.71 5.94 -13.95
N PHE A 17 -3.41 7.19 -14.31
CA PHE A 17 -3.90 8.37 -13.58
C PHE A 17 -5.39 8.60 -13.79
N GLU A 18 -5.94 8.26 -14.96
CA GLU A 18 -7.37 8.46 -15.23
C GLU A 18 -8.23 7.67 -14.23
N GLU A 19 -7.93 6.40 -14.03
CA GLU A 19 -8.68 5.56 -13.09
C GLU A 19 -8.41 5.93 -11.62
N PHE A 20 -7.17 6.29 -11.30
CA PHE A 20 -6.86 6.71 -9.94
C PHE A 20 -7.51 8.05 -9.56
N ASP A 21 -7.54 9.03 -10.47
CA ASP A 21 -8.18 10.31 -10.23
C ASP A 21 -9.70 10.13 -10.03
N LYS A 22 -10.38 9.25 -10.79
CA LYS A 22 -11.79 8.87 -10.53
C LYS A 22 -11.99 8.34 -9.10
N ALA A 23 -11.04 7.51 -8.62
CA ALA A 23 -11.11 7.01 -7.25
C ALA A 23 -10.94 8.13 -6.21
N ILE A 24 -10.02 9.06 -6.45
CA ILE A 24 -9.79 10.21 -5.58
C ILE A 24 -11.01 11.14 -5.53
N ASP A 25 -11.65 11.39 -6.66
CA ASP A 25 -12.87 12.20 -6.73
C ASP A 25 -14.00 11.56 -5.89
N LEU A 26 -14.18 10.26 -5.97
CA LEU A 26 -15.14 9.53 -5.13
C LEU A 26 -14.78 9.60 -3.64
N MET A 27 -13.50 9.46 -3.29
CA MET A 27 -13.05 9.57 -1.89
C MET A 27 -13.30 10.99 -1.33
N ASP A 28 -13.06 12.02 -2.13
CA ASP A 28 -13.34 13.40 -1.76
C ASP A 28 -14.87 13.65 -1.62
N GLU A 29 -15.70 13.11 -2.53
CA GLU A 29 -17.17 13.18 -2.45
C GLU A 29 -17.70 12.54 -1.15
N LEU A 30 -17.16 11.39 -0.78
CA LEU A 30 -17.62 10.62 0.39
C LEU A 30 -16.93 11.02 1.70
N ASP A 31 -16.00 11.98 1.67
CA ASP A 31 -15.11 12.36 2.78
C ASP A 31 -14.36 11.19 3.41
N ILE A 32 -13.92 10.23 2.57
CA ILE A 32 -13.11 9.10 2.97
C ILE A 32 -11.63 9.43 2.78
N LYS A 33 -10.80 9.16 3.78
CA LYS A 33 -9.34 9.43 3.73
C LYS A 33 -8.56 8.10 3.63
N PRO A 34 -8.22 7.66 2.41
CA PRO A 34 -7.54 6.39 2.20
C PRO A 34 -6.06 6.42 2.61
N LEU A 35 -5.51 5.23 2.80
CA LEU A 35 -4.06 4.97 2.85
C LEU A 35 -3.54 4.77 1.42
N ILE A 36 -2.54 5.55 1.03
CA ILE A 36 -1.98 5.57 -0.33
C ILE A 36 -0.56 5.07 -0.31
N GLY A 37 -0.31 3.96 -1.00
CA GLY A 37 0.99 3.31 -1.10
C GLY A 37 1.82 3.80 -2.27
N VAL A 38 2.78 4.66 -1.98
CA VAL A 38 3.68 5.23 -2.98
C VAL A 38 4.94 4.40 -3.12
N ILE A 39 5.27 4.03 -4.35
CA ILE A 39 6.51 3.33 -4.69
C ILE A 39 7.63 4.37 -4.88
N PRO A 40 8.68 4.36 -4.05
CA PRO A 40 9.72 5.38 -4.09
C PRO A 40 10.49 5.47 -5.41
N LYS A 41 10.73 4.33 -6.06
CA LYS A 41 11.46 4.21 -7.32
C LYS A 41 10.91 3.05 -8.14
N CYS A 42 9.74 3.22 -8.73
CA CYS A 42 9.11 2.16 -9.51
C CYS A 42 9.99 1.72 -10.68
N GLU A 43 10.33 0.43 -10.71
CA GLU A 43 11.04 -0.24 -11.80
C GLU A 43 10.23 -1.45 -12.34
N ASP A 44 8.97 -1.60 -11.92
CA ASP A 44 8.05 -2.64 -12.43
C ASP A 44 7.50 -2.22 -13.80
N ASP A 45 7.76 -3.05 -14.81
CA ASP A 45 7.31 -2.78 -16.18
C ASP A 45 5.78 -2.86 -16.33
N ILE A 46 5.08 -3.60 -15.45
CA ILE A 46 3.61 -3.70 -15.47
C ILE A 46 2.96 -2.36 -15.10
N LEU A 47 3.64 -1.53 -14.32
CA LEU A 47 3.15 -0.22 -13.87
C LEU A 47 3.57 0.94 -14.81
N LYS A 48 4.16 0.63 -15.96
CA LYS A 48 4.47 1.61 -17.00
C LYS A 48 3.30 1.77 -17.97
N ILE A 49 2.22 2.35 -17.50
CA ILE A 49 0.96 2.50 -18.24
C ILE A 49 0.91 3.86 -18.93
N ASP A 50 1.04 4.92 -18.16
CA ASP A 50 1.05 6.29 -18.67
C ASP A 50 2.48 6.82 -18.88
N ALA A 51 2.60 7.92 -19.61
CA ALA A 51 3.84 8.70 -19.63
C ALA A 51 4.13 9.25 -18.22
N PRO A 52 5.42 9.28 -17.78
CA PRO A 52 5.73 9.72 -16.42
C PRO A 52 5.22 11.12 -16.13
N LYS A 53 4.38 11.26 -15.10
CA LYS A 53 3.82 12.52 -14.62
C LYS A 53 4.92 13.39 -14.03
N ARG A 54 5.20 14.55 -14.64
CA ARG A 54 6.33 15.43 -14.26
C ARG A 54 6.19 16.01 -12.86
N ASP A 55 4.97 16.30 -12.43
CA ASP A 55 4.60 16.87 -11.13
C ASP A 55 4.13 15.81 -10.11
N PHE A 56 4.46 14.52 -10.34
CA PHE A 56 4.02 13.40 -9.52
C PHE A 56 4.20 13.62 -8.01
N TRP A 57 5.37 14.11 -7.60
CA TRP A 57 5.65 14.32 -6.19
C TRP A 57 4.87 15.50 -5.59
N GLU A 58 4.55 16.50 -6.38
CA GLU A 58 3.63 17.57 -5.98
C GLU A 58 2.20 17.03 -5.85
N TYR A 59 1.76 16.21 -6.79
CA TYR A 59 0.48 15.52 -6.76
C TYR A 59 0.34 14.71 -5.45
N VAL A 60 1.33 13.90 -5.09
CA VAL A 60 1.31 13.10 -3.84
C VAL A 60 1.23 14.00 -2.60
N ARG A 61 2.03 15.08 -2.53
CA ARG A 61 1.94 16.04 -1.41
C ARG A 61 0.58 16.75 -1.33
N ASN A 62 -0.08 16.96 -2.45
CA ASN A 62 -1.42 17.55 -2.47
C ASN A 62 -2.48 16.58 -1.94
N LEU A 63 -2.33 15.27 -2.19
CA LEU A 63 -3.17 14.24 -1.54
C LEU A 63 -2.96 14.25 -0.01
N GLU A 64 -1.72 14.34 0.46
CA GLU A 64 -1.42 14.45 1.90
C GLU A 64 -2.05 15.71 2.52
N LYS A 65 -2.01 16.86 1.85
CA LYS A 65 -2.68 18.10 2.30
C LYS A 65 -4.21 17.97 2.37
N LYS A 66 -4.81 17.12 1.54
CA LYS A 66 -6.24 16.77 1.60
C LYS A 66 -6.57 15.83 2.78
N GLY A 67 -5.58 15.41 3.57
CA GLY A 67 -5.74 14.52 4.72
C GLY A 67 -5.57 13.04 4.40
N TYR A 68 -5.13 12.68 3.20
CA TYR A 68 -4.84 11.29 2.85
C TYR A 68 -3.54 10.85 3.51
N THR A 69 -3.48 9.60 3.96
CA THR A 69 -2.29 9.07 4.60
C THR A 69 -1.37 8.45 3.57
N ILE A 70 -0.12 8.92 3.50
CA ILE A 70 0.87 8.35 2.59
C ILE A 70 1.67 7.27 3.29
N ALA A 71 1.86 6.13 2.62
CA ALA A 71 2.71 5.04 3.05
C ALA A 71 3.77 4.73 1.99
N MET A 72 4.87 4.13 2.42
CA MET A 72 5.87 3.59 1.52
C MET A 72 5.45 2.18 1.06
N HIS A 73 5.26 1.98 -0.25
CA HIS A 73 4.95 0.69 -0.85
C HIS A 73 6.18 0.07 -1.50
N GLY A 74 6.88 -0.76 -0.73
CA GLY A 74 8.14 -1.35 -1.18
C GLY A 74 9.25 -0.33 -1.43
N TYR A 75 10.15 -0.64 -2.35
CA TYR A 75 11.22 0.25 -2.82
C TYR A 75 11.15 0.45 -4.33
N LYS A 76 11.25 -0.64 -5.11
CA LYS A 76 11.23 -0.63 -6.57
C LYS A 76 10.04 -1.34 -7.19
N HIS A 77 9.31 -2.10 -6.40
CA HIS A 77 8.27 -3.04 -6.82
C HIS A 77 8.80 -4.16 -7.73
N VAL A 78 10.06 -4.57 -7.52
CA VAL A 78 10.72 -5.65 -8.27
C VAL A 78 10.87 -6.88 -7.40
N TYR A 79 10.33 -8.00 -7.88
CA TYR A 79 10.34 -9.27 -7.16
C TYR A 79 11.59 -10.08 -7.50
N ASP A 80 12.56 -10.06 -6.62
CA ASP A 80 13.87 -10.71 -6.77
C ASP A 80 14.09 -11.85 -5.75
N SER A 81 13.01 -12.29 -5.09
CA SER A 81 12.97 -13.45 -4.20
C SER A 81 11.72 -14.30 -4.44
N ASN A 82 11.85 -15.62 -4.34
CA ASN A 82 10.76 -16.59 -4.47
C ASN A 82 10.18 -17.00 -3.09
N LYS A 83 10.31 -16.15 -2.07
CA LYS A 83 9.76 -16.40 -0.73
C LYS A 83 8.46 -15.66 -0.52
N HIS A 84 7.46 -16.40 -0.01
CA HIS A 84 6.13 -15.84 0.24
C HIS A 84 5.99 -15.12 1.60
N GLY A 85 7.01 -15.14 2.43
CA GLY A 85 6.98 -14.44 3.71
C GLY A 85 5.91 -14.95 4.69
N MET A 86 5.52 -14.06 5.64
CA MET A 86 4.62 -14.43 6.74
C MET A 86 3.14 -14.46 6.34
N ALA A 87 2.73 -13.65 5.39
CA ALA A 87 1.34 -13.59 4.95
C ALA A 87 0.95 -14.75 4.01
N ASN A 88 1.92 -15.43 3.42
CA ASN A 88 1.74 -16.51 2.46
C ASN A 88 0.79 -16.13 1.29
N ALA A 89 0.81 -14.87 0.90
CA ALA A 89 -0.10 -14.32 -0.10
C ALA A 89 0.42 -14.49 -1.54
N SER A 90 1.74 -14.60 -1.72
CA SER A 90 2.40 -14.68 -3.02
C SER A 90 3.68 -15.51 -2.93
N ASN A 91 4.06 -16.16 -4.04
CA ASN A 91 5.33 -16.90 -4.18
C ASN A 91 6.49 -16.01 -4.67
N ARG A 92 6.34 -14.69 -4.58
CA ARG A 92 7.35 -13.72 -4.99
C ARG A 92 7.44 -12.60 -3.98
N SER A 93 8.62 -12.01 -3.82
CA SER A 93 8.84 -10.94 -2.84
C SER A 93 9.93 -9.97 -3.30
N GLU A 94 9.76 -8.72 -2.93
CA GLU A 94 10.83 -7.74 -2.95
C GLU A 94 11.67 -7.80 -1.66
N PHE A 95 11.13 -8.33 -0.54
CA PHE A 95 11.76 -8.29 0.78
C PHE A 95 11.99 -9.66 1.39
N ALA A 96 10.93 -10.50 1.53
CA ALA A 96 11.03 -11.76 2.23
C ALA A 96 12.09 -12.69 1.64
N GLY A 97 12.90 -13.30 2.51
CA GLY A 97 13.98 -14.21 2.13
C GLY A 97 15.33 -13.52 1.86
N HIS A 98 15.39 -12.20 1.76
CA HIS A 98 16.65 -11.48 1.70
C HIS A 98 17.29 -11.31 3.08
N SER A 99 18.63 -11.14 3.08
CA SER A 99 19.36 -10.83 4.31
C SER A 99 18.95 -9.48 4.90
N PHE A 100 19.22 -9.29 6.19
CA PHE A 100 18.96 -8.00 6.86
C PHE A 100 19.62 -6.82 6.13
N ALA A 101 20.86 -6.97 5.67
CA ALA A 101 21.59 -5.90 4.97
C ALA A 101 20.92 -5.50 3.67
N VAL A 102 20.44 -6.46 2.88
CA VAL A 102 19.73 -6.20 1.61
C VAL A 102 18.41 -5.50 1.88
N GLN A 103 17.58 -6.02 2.80
CA GLN A 103 16.30 -5.39 3.15
C GLN A 103 16.50 -3.98 3.74
N TYR A 104 17.50 -3.82 4.62
CA TYR A 104 17.83 -2.52 5.20
C TYR A 104 18.22 -1.48 4.14
N MET A 105 19.04 -1.87 3.17
CA MET A 105 19.40 -0.99 2.05
C MET A 105 18.17 -0.59 1.24
N LYS A 106 17.26 -1.52 0.91
CA LYS A 106 16.03 -1.25 0.15
C LYS A 106 15.12 -0.27 0.92
N VAL A 107 14.83 -0.56 2.19
CA VAL A 107 13.95 0.28 3.03
C VAL A 107 14.56 1.66 3.25
N LYS A 108 15.86 1.74 3.56
CA LYS A 108 16.56 3.01 3.80
C LYS A 108 16.54 3.88 2.55
N LYS A 109 16.92 3.34 1.39
CA LYS A 109 16.91 4.09 0.12
C LYS A 109 15.51 4.55 -0.29
N GLY A 110 14.49 3.69 -0.12
CA GLY A 110 13.11 4.07 -0.39
C GLY A 110 12.67 5.25 0.48
N LYS A 111 12.95 5.18 1.78
CA LYS A 111 12.64 6.25 2.73
C LYS A 111 13.37 7.55 2.39
N GLU A 112 14.67 7.50 2.11
CA GLU A 112 15.47 8.66 1.70
C GLU A 112 14.91 9.33 0.44
N ILE A 113 14.46 8.56 -0.55
CA ILE A 113 13.81 9.11 -1.74
C ILE A 113 12.54 9.87 -1.37
N LEU A 114 11.64 9.28 -0.58
CA LEU A 114 10.40 9.96 -0.17
C LEU A 114 10.70 11.24 0.62
N GLU A 115 11.64 11.20 1.56
CA GLU A 115 12.06 12.36 2.35
C GLU A 115 12.64 13.49 1.47
N THR A 116 13.44 13.18 0.44
CA THR A 116 13.95 14.19 -0.50
C THR A 116 12.84 14.81 -1.36
N LYS A 117 11.68 14.15 -1.45
CA LYS A 117 10.47 14.66 -2.12
C LYS A 117 9.51 15.38 -1.18
N GLY A 118 9.90 15.54 0.08
CA GLY A 118 9.09 16.20 1.12
C GLY A 118 7.96 15.33 1.66
N ILE A 119 8.05 14.00 1.52
CA ILE A 119 7.08 13.04 2.04
C ILE A 119 7.69 12.31 3.23
N HIS A 120 7.06 12.44 4.40
CA HIS A 120 7.51 11.84 5.64
C HIS A 120 6.47 10.82 6.12
N THR A 121 6.81 9.54 6.04
CA THR A 121 5.91 8.48 6.49
C THR A 121 6.57 7.53 7.49
N SER A 122 5.75 7.01 8.39
CA SER A 122 6.11 5.91 9.30
C SER A 122 5.34 4.63 9.00
N ILE A 123 4.61 4.58 7.88
CA ILE A 123 3.78 3.45 7.47
C ILE A 123 4.40 2.81 6.24
N PHE A 124 4.46 1.48 6.26
CA PHE A 124 4.96 0.65 5.17
C PHE A 124 3.96 -0.45 4.85
N PHE A 125 3.94 -0.92 3.63
CA PHE A 125 3.42 -2.23 3.26
C PHE A 125 4.18 -2.82 2.07
N ALA A 126 4.25 -4.15 2.07
CA ALA A 126 5.10 -4.88 1.14
C ALA A 126 4.38 -5.16 -0.19
N PRO A 127 5.05 -5.00 -1.34
CA PRO A 127 4.56 -5.53 -2.60
C PRO A 127 4.17 -7.01 -2.47
N SER A 128 3.02 -7.38 -3.06
CA SER A 128 2.42 -8.72 -2.93
C SER A 128 2.19 -9.18 -1.48
N HIS A 129 2.06 -8.27 -0.50
CA HIS A 129 1.93 -8.58 0.93
C HIS A 129 3.04 -9.50 1.46
N SER A 130 4.20 -9.50 0.79
CA SER A 130 5.26 -10.46 1.06
C SER A 130 6.41 -9.85 1.88
N TYR A 131 6.40 -10.15 3.19
CA TYR A 131 7.38 -9.69 4.18
C TYR A 131 7.69 -10.81 5.18
N ASP A 132 8.79 -10.70 5.90
CA ASP A 132 9.20 -11.66 6.92
C ASP A 132 9.62 -10.99 8.25
N LYS A 133 10.07 -11.78 9.21
CA LYS A 133 10.55 -11.27 10.51
C LYS A 133 11.72 -10.30 10.37
N THR A 134 12.55 -10.50 9.36
CA THR A 134 13.67 -9.62 9.04
C THR A 134 13.17 -8.27 8.57
N THR A 135 12.13 -8.26 7.73
CA THR A 135 11.47 -7.02 7.26
C THR A 135 10.98 -6.18 8.43
N LEU A 136 10.28 -6.79 9.41
CA LEU A 136 9.79 -6.06 10.59
C LEU A 136 10.93 -5.42 11.40
N LYS A 137 12.03 -6.17 11.63
CA LYS A 137 13.21 -5.65 12.32
C LYS A 137 13.89 -4.51 11.56
N VAL A 138 13.94 -4.61 10.23
CA VAL A 138 14.50 -3.57 9.37
C VAL A 138 13.63 -2.31 9.40
N LEU A 139 12.31 -2.45 9.29
CA LEU A 139 11.37 -1.33 9.37
C LEU A 139 11.52 -0.58 10.70
N SER A 140 11.55 -1.30 11.83
CA SER A 140 11.78 -0.72 13.15
C SER A 140 13.13 0.02 13.22
N LYS A 141 14.19 -0.57 12.70
CA LYS A 141 15.54 0.06 12.62
C LYS A 141 15.55 1.33 11.77
N CYS A 142 14.72 1.40 10.72
CA CYS A 142 14.56 2.56 9.84
C CYS A 142 13.55 3.60 10.37
N GLY A 143 12.97 3.39 11.56
CA GLY A 143 12.05 4.34 12.21
C GLY A 143 10.62 4.28 11.68
N PHE A 144 10.22 3.23 10.98
CA PHE A 144 8.82 2.95 10.70
C PHE A 144 8.12 2.49 11.99
N LYS A 145 6.81 2.74 12.08
CA LYS A 145 5.97 2.39 13.22
C LYS A 145 4.88 1.38 12.86
N TYR A 146 4.46 1.37 11.60
CA TYR A 146 3.31 0.59 11.14
C TYR A 146 3.64 -0.21 9.87
N ILE A 147 3.05 -1.40 9.77
CA ILE A 147 2.94 -2.17 8.54
C ILE A 147 1.48 -2.50 8.26
N SER A 148 0.97 -2.19 7.05
CA SER A 148 -0.41 -2.49 6.66
C SER A 148 -0.52 -3.83 5.93
N ASP A 149 0.00 -4.91 6.56
CA ASP A 149 -0.07 -6.30 6.09
C ASP A 149 -0.26 -7.27 7.26
N GLY A 150 -0.92 -6.81 8.34
CA GLY A 150 -1.17 -7.60 9.52
C GLY A 150 -2.17 -8.75 9.27
N MET A 151 -1.87 -9.94 9.81
CA MET A 151 -2.71 -11.15 9.64
C MET A 151 -3.77 -11.33 10.74
N SER A 152 -3.76 -10.49 11.78
CA SER A 152 -4.72 -10.52 12.89
C SER A 152 -6.02 -9.79 12.53
N ARG A 153 -7.02 -9.85 13.43
CA ARG A 153 -8.28 -9.10 13.32
C ARG A 153 -8.24 -7.73 13.98
N VAL A 154 -7.22 -7.49 14.77
CA VAL A 154 -6.96 -6.24 15.47
C VAL A 154 -5.48 -5.91 15.29
N PRO A 155 -5.09 -4.63 15.38
CA PRO A 155 -3.68 -4.28 15.35
C PRO A 155 -2.90 -4.99 16.45
N ILE A 156 -1.76 -5.58 16.11
CA ILE A 156 -0.85 -6.22 17.07
C ILE A 156 0.57 -5.74 16.85
N GLU A 157 1.31 -5.53 17.92
CA GLU A 157 2.71 -5.17 17.84
C GLU A 157 3.62 -6.41 17.69
N ARG A 158 4.56 -6.31 16.75
CA ARG A 158 5.63 -7.31 16.55
C ARG A 158 6.94 -6.59 16.21
N TYR A 159 8.00 -6.88 16.96
CA TYR A 159 9.33 -6.31 16.74
C TYR A 159 9.36 -4.77 16.73
N GLY A 160 8.52 -4.11 17.54
CA GLY A 160 8.38 -2.66 17.59
C GLY A 160 7.60 -2.06 16.42
N ILE A 161 6.87 -2.89 15.66
CA ILE A 161 6.02 -2.49 14.53
C ILE A 161 4.58 -2.88 14.83
N VAL A 162 3.65 -1.95 14.72
CA VAL A 162 2.20 -2.23 14.79
C VAL A 162 1.75 -2.76 13.43
N CYS A 163 1.27 -4.01 13.42
CA CYS A 163 0.75 -4.67 12.23
C CYS A 163 -0.76 -4.37 12.10
N ILE A 164 -1.11 -3.48 11.18
CA ILE A 164 -2.50 -3.12 10.87
C ILE A 164 -3.11 -4.27 10.04
N PRO A 165 -4.32 -4.76 10.40
CA PRO A 165 -4.95 -5.86 9.70
C PRO A 165 -5.17 -5.62 8.21
N CYS A 166 -4.55 -6.45 7.37
CA CYS A 166 -4.77 -6.53 5.93
C CYS A 166 -4.59 -7.99 5.50
N ARG A 167 -5.68 -8.72 5.39
CA ARG A 167 -5.70 -10.19 5.22
C ARG A 167 -6.08 -10.63 3.81
N THR A 168 -6.25 -9.69 2.90
CA THR A 168 -6.59 -9.92 1.50
C THR A 168 -6.00 -8.81 0.63
N GLY A 169 -5.67 -9.11 -0.61
CA GLY A 169 -5.24 -8.12 -1.61
C GLY A 169 -6.40 -7.51 -2.39
N GLY A 170 -7.62 -7.52 -1.86
CA GLY A 170 -8.82 -6.96 -2.48
C GLY A 170 -9.89 -6.62 -1.44
N ILE A 171 -11.16 -6.72 -1.82
CA ILE A 171 -12.30 -6.47 -0.94
C ILE A 171 -12.43 -7.58 0.11
N PRO A 172 -12.40 -7.26 1.41
CA PRO A 172 -12.46 -8.27 2.46
C PRO A 172 -13.87 -8.82 2.68
N VAL A 173 -13.97 -10.12 2.99
CA VAL A 173 -15.20 -10.72 3.48
C VAL A 173 -15.35 -10.45 4.97
N MET A 174 -16.26 -9.55 5.35
CA MET A 174 -16.43 -9.04 6.72
C MET A 174 -17.52 -9.80 7.48
N LYS A 175 -17.23 -11.03 7.92
CA LYS A 175 -18.20 -11.88 8.67
C LYS A 175 -18.27 -11.61 10.17
N ARG A 176 -17.27 -10.98 10.77
CA ARG A 176 -17.10 -10.81 12.23
C ARG A 176 -16.63 -9.41 12.55
N ASP A 177 -16.69 -9.02 13.82
CA ASP A 177 -16.08 -7.79 14.31
C ASP A 177 -14.55 -7.83 14.17
N GLY A 178 -13.95 -6.66 13.98
CA GLY A 178 -12.52 -6.47 13.80
C GLY A 178 -12.20 -5.40 12.76
N ASP A 179 -10.91 -5.17 12.57
CA ASP A 179 -10.40 -4.21 11.61
C ASP A 179 -10.14 -4.90 10.27
N TYR A 180 -10.46 -4.20 9.20
CA TYR A 180 -10.34 -4.67 7.83
C TYR A 180 -9.65 -3.62 6.96
N THR A 181 -8.84 -4.06 6.02
CA THR A 181 -8.33 -3.21 4.94
C THR A 181 -8.89 -3.74 3.63
N ALA A 182 -9.57 -2.89 2.88
CA ALA A 182 -9.93 -3.13 1.50
C ALA A 182 -8.82 -2.55 0.61
N VAL A 183 -8.22 -3.37 -0.22
CA VAL A 183 -7.09 -3.03 -1.07
C VAL A 183 -7.56 -2.87 -2.51
N PHE A 184 -7.15 -1.78 -3.15
CA PHE A 184 -7.51 -1.48 -4.53
C PHE A 184 -6.26 -1.11 -5.35
N HIS A 185 -6.26 -1.58 -6.59
CA HIS A 185 -5.26 -1.32 -7.60
C HIS A 185 -5.92 -0.60 -8.78
N ALA A 186 -6.06 0.73 -8.67
CA ALA A 186 -6.80 1.52 -9.66
C ALA A 186 -6.23 1.38 -11.09
N HIS A 187 -4.94 1.09 -11.23
CA HIS A 187 -4.32 0.87 -12.53
C HIS A 187 -4.87 -0.35 -13.29
N GLU A 188 -5.52 -1.29 -12.58
CA GLU A 188 -6.09 -2.50 -13.18
C GLU A 188 -7.50 -2.28 -13.74
N TRP A 189 -8.21 -1.20 -13.36
CA TRP A 189 -9.63 -1.03 -13.67
C TRP A 189 -9.91 -0.80 -15.16
N GLY A 190 -9.11 -0.33 -15.95
CA GLY A 190 -9.29 -0.26 -17.41
C GLY A 190 -8.89 -1.53 -18.16
N MET A 191 -8.53 -2.59 -17.44
CA MET A 191 -8.06 -3.86 -17.99
C MET A 191 -9.03 -4.98 -17.63
N ASP A 192 -8.94 -6.15 -18.27
CA ASP A 192 -9.63 -7.37 -17.84
C ASP A 192 -9.04 -7.88 -16.50
N SER A 193 -9.19 -7.09 -15.46
CA SER A 193 -8.66 -7.39 -14.12
C SER A 193 -9.57 -8.38 -13.40
N LYS A 194 -8.92 -9.30 -12.64
CA LYS A 194 -9.63 -10.27 -11.79
C LYS A 194 -9.79 -9.79 -10.35
N ASN A 195 -9.22 -8.64 -9.97
CA ASN A 195 -9.14 -8.24 -8.57
C ASN A 195 -10.33 -7.37 -8.14
N SER A 196 -10.67 -6.35 -8.91
CA SER A 196 -11.86 -5.51 -8.72
C SER A 196 -12.07 -4.60 -9.92
N SER A 197 -13.30 -4.08 -10.10
CA SER A 197 -13.60 -2.99 -11.02
C SER A 197 -13.83 -1.69 -10.28
N TYR A 198 -13.89 -0.57 -11.00
CA TYR A 198 -14.28 0.72 -10.41
C TYR A 198 -15.69 0.66 -9.81
N GLU A 199 -16.63 -0.02 -10.46
CA GLU A 199 -18.01 -0.18 -9.98
C GLU A 199 -18.07 -0.94 -8.66
N GLU A 200 -17.28 -2.01 -8.50
CA GLU A 200 -17.18 -2.75 -7.23
C GLU A 200 -16.56 -1.89 -6.12
N PHE A 201 -15.54 -1.10 -6.44
CA PHE A 201 -14.95 -0.14 -5.53
C PHE A 201 -15.98 0.91 -5.10
N GLU A 202 -16.68 1.56 -6.05
CA GLU A 202 -17.70 2.57 -5.76
C GLU A 202 -18.83 2.00 -4.90
N GLN A 203 -19.36 0.84 -5.28
CA GLN A 203 -20.39 0.14 -4.51
C GLN A 203 -19.92 -0.17 -3.09
N PHE A 204 -18.68 -0.67 -2.95
CA PHE A 204 -18.11 -0.94 -1.64
C PHE A 204 -18.03 0.30 -0.76
N CYS A 205 -17.54 1.42 -1.29
CA CYS A 205 -17.41 2.67 -0.55
C CYS A 205 -18.77 3.27 -0.17
N ARG A 206 -19.76 3.24 -1.06
CA ARG A 206 -21.11 3.80 -0.79
C ARG A 206 -21.93 2.96 0.18
N THR A 207 -21.67 1.65 0.28
CA THR A 207 -22.45 0.73 1.14
C THR A 207 -21.86 0.53 2.53
N ASN A 208 -20.58 0.85 2.74
CA ASN A 208 -19.91 0.64 4.01
C ASN A 208 -19.59 1.97 4.69
N LYS A 209 -19.93 2.12 5.98
CA LYS A 209 -19.43 3.23 6.78
C LYS A 209 -17.93 3.00 7.05
N MET A 210 -17.11 3.89 6.53
CA MET A 210 -15.69 3.92 6.82
C MET A 210 -15.48 4.62 8.17
N GLU A 211 -14.92 3.92 9.15
CA GLU A 211 -14.43 4.53 10.38
C GLU A 211 -12.89 4.61 10.25
N ILE A 212 -12.40 5.82 10.20
CA ILE A 212 -10.98 6.15 10.22
C ILE A 212 -10.42 6.01 11.63
#